data_ea07e6103db157ce7d1c0b8c91a53c0f
#
_entry.id   ea07e6103db157ce7d1c0b8c91a53c0f
#
_cell.length_a   1.000
_cell.length_b   1.000
_cell.length_c   1.000
_cell.angle_alpha   90.00
_cell.angle_beta   90.00
_cell.angle_gamma   90.00
#
_symmetry.space_group_name_H-M   'P 1'
#
loop_
_entity.id
_entity.type
_entity.pdbx_description
1 polymer ?
#
loop_
_entity_poly.entity_id
_entity_poly.type
_entity_poly.pdbx_seq_one_letter_code
_entity_poly.pdbx_strand_id
1 'polypeptide(L)'
;MKQEPASARPVLYAELDRLSALAMAAGKDFNDELTLILNRAAISLDLIGADHPATADLVELQGSVVRCAEISRCLMLLTLRARDSMHYAALH
;
A
#
# COMPACT_ATOMS: atom_id res chain seq x y z
N MET A 1 14.80 18.79 -29.61
CA MET A 1 14.53 18.08 -28.36
C MET A 1 15.74 17.25 -27.97
N LYS A 2 16.28 17.48 -26.79
CA LYS A 2 17.42 16.70 -26.34
C LYS A 2 16.96 15.31 -25.93
N GLN A 3 17.54 14.30 -26.54
CA GLN A 3 17.35 12.92 -26.08
C GLN A 3 18.27 12.68 -24.88
N GLU A 4 17.79 11.91 -23.91
CA GLU A 4 18.62 11.48 -22.82
C GLU A 4 19.78 10.62 -23.33
N PRO A 5 20.99 10.75 -22.75
CA PRO A 5 22.08 9.86 -23.08
C PRO A 5 21.67 8.39 -22.88
N ALA A 6 22.05 7.52 -23.77
CA ALA A 6 21.73 6.10 -23.67
C ALA A 6 22.19 5.48 -22.33
N SER A 7 23.30 6.01 -21.75
CA SER A 7 23.83 5.56 -20.48
C SER A 7 22.98 5.98 -19.26
N ALA A 8 22.13 7.01 -19.39
CA ALA A 8 21.28 7.48 -18.29
C ALA A 8 20.03 6.60 -18.10
N ARG A 9 19.51 5.98 -19.15
CA ARG A 9 18.31 5.15 -19.09
C ARG A 9 18.43 3.95 -18.16
N PRO A 10 19.51 3.14 -18.23
CA PRO A 10 19.64 2.00 -17.31
C PRO A 10 19.70 2.43 -15.85
N VAL A 11 20.35 3.55 -15.54
CA VAL A 11 20.39 4.08 -14.17
C VAL A 11 19.01 4.52 -13.71
N LEU A 12 18.25 5.21 -14.56
CA LEU A 12 16.90 5.67 -14.26
C LEU A 12 15.98 4.48 -14.00
N TYR A 13 16.01 3.46 -14.84
CA TYR A 13 15.17 2.27 -14.66
C TYR A 13 15.54 1.50 -13.39
N ALA A 14 16.83 1.42 -13.06
CA ALA A 14 17.28 0.79 -11.83
C ALA A 14 16.75 1.52 -10.60
N GLU A 15 16.76 2.86 -10.62
CA GLU A 15 16.20 3.69 -9.54
C GLU A 15 14.67 3.50 -9.41
N LEU A 16 13.97 3.44 -10.53
CA LEU A 16 12.53 3.18 -10.53
C LEU A 16 12.19 1.81 -9.98
N ASP A 17 12.97 0.78 -10.33
CA ASP A 17 12.80 -0.57 -9.78
C ASP A 17 13.03 -0.57 -8.27
N ARG A 18 14.06 0.14 -7.81
CA ARG A 18 14.35 0.24 -6.38
C ARG A 18 13.21 0.93 -5.64
N LEU A 19 12.71 2.05 -6.16
CA LEU A 19 11.60 2.77 -5.57
C LEU A 19 10.32 1.92 -5.53
N SER A 20 10.06 1.18 -6.61
CA SER A 20 8.92 0.26 -6.68
C SER A 20 9.04 -0.84 -5.63
N ALA A 21 10.23 -1.42 -5.46
CA ALA A 21 10.47 -2.46 -4.45
C ALA A 21 10.27 -1.91 -3.03
N LEU A 22 10.76 -0.69 -2.76
CA LEU A 22 10.57 -0.04 -1.46
C LEU A 22 9.10 0.28 -1.20
N ALA A 23 8.37 0.77 -2.21
CA ALA A 23 6.94 1.05 -2.10
C ALA A 23 6.14 -0.22 -1.81
N MET A 24 6.47 -1.33 -2.47
CA MET A 24 5.82 -2.62 -2.24
C MET A 24 6.11 -3.16 -0.83
N ALA A 25 7.34 -3.06 -0.36
CA ALA A 25 7.72 -3.48 0.98
C ALA A 25 7.02 -2.64 2.05
N ALA A 26 6.99 -1.32 1.88
CA ALA A 26 6.29 -0.42 2.79
C ALA A 26 4.78 -0.69 2.80
N GLY A 27 4.19 -0.96 1.63
CA GLY A 27 2.78 -1.31 1.51
C GLY A 27 2.44 -2.60 2.25
N LYS A 28 3.31 -3.60 2.17
CA LYS A 28 3.14 -4.84 2.91
C LYS A 28 3.19 -4.61 4.42
N ASP A 29 4.18 -3.87 4.90
CA ASP A 29 4.31 -3.54 6.32
C ASP A 29 3.10 -2.74 6.81
N PHE A 30 2.62 -1.81 6.03
CA PHE A 30 1.43 -1.03 6.33
C PHE A 30 0.20 -1.93 6.45
N ASN A 31 0.00 -2.86 5.53
CA ASN A 31 -1.12 -3.80 5.58
C ASN A 31 -1.03 -4.73 6.79
N ASP A 32 0.17 -5.16 7.17
CA ASP A 32 0.36 -5.98 8.36
C ASP A 32 -0.05 -5.20 9.63
N GLU A 33 0.30 -3.92 9.73
CA GLU A 33 -0.13 -3.06 10.83
C GLU A 33 -1.65 -2.84 10.85
N LEU A 34 -2.25 -2.63 9.68
CA LEU A 34 -3.71 -2.48 9.58
C LEU A 34 -4.43 -3.75 10.06
N THR A 35 -3.91 -4.92 9.71
CA THR A 35 -4.45 -6.20 10.15
C THR A 35 -4.37 -6.33 11.67
N LEU A 36 -3.28 -5.91 12.26
CA LEU A 36 -3.10 -5.91 13.72
C LEU A 36 -4.12 -5.01 14.40
N ILE A 37 -4.32 -3.80 13.88
CA ILE A 37 -5.30 -2.85 14.41
C ILE A 37 -6.72 -3.44 14.32
N LEU A 38 -7.05 -4.03 13.17
CA LEU A 38 -8.34 -4.65 12.93
C LEU A 38 -8.62 -5.78 13.92
N ASN A 39 -7.62 -6.64 14.17
CA ASN A 39 -7.72 -7.74 15.12
C ASN A 39 -7.91 -7.24 16.56
N ARG A 40 -7.17 -6.21 16.94
CA ARG A 40 -7.32 -5.60 18.28
C ARG A 40 -8.69 -4.97 18.47
N ALA A 41 -9.21 -4.31 17.45
CA ALA A 41 -10.56 -3.76 17.49
C ALA A 41 -11.61 -4.87 17.65
N ALA A 42 -11.46 -5.99 16.93
CA ALA A 42 -12.35 -7.13 17.04
C ALA A 42 -12.33 -7.74 18.46
N ILE A 43 -11.14 -7.92 19.03
CA ILE A 43 -10.96 -8.42 20.41
C ILE A 43 -11.64 -7.47 21.42
N SER A 44 -11.42 -6.16 21.26
CA SER A 44 -12.03 -5.16 22.14
C SER A 44 -13.55 -5.19 22.08
N LEU A 45 -14.12 -5.35 20.86
CA LEU A 45 -15.56 -5.46 20.68
C LEU A 45 -16.12 -6.68 21.40
N ASP A 46 -15.43 -7.82 21.31
CA ASP A 46 -15.84 -9.04 22.01
C ASP A 46 -15.80 -8.85 23.54
N LEU A 47 -14.83 -8.12 24.05
CA LEU A 47 -14.67 -7.90 25.49
C LEU A 47 -15.72 -6.95 26.07
N ILE A 48 -16.07 -5.88 25.34
CA ILE A 48 -16.97 -4.85 25.87
C ILE A 48 -18.45 -5.13 25.58
N GLY A 49 -18.74 -5.92 24.56
CA GLY A 49 -20.11 -6.26 24.18
C GLY A 49 -20.82 -5.16 23.39
N ALA A 50 -22.06 -5.48 22.94
CA ALA A 50 -22.80 -4.62 22.02
C ALA A 50 -23.34 -3.33 22.65
N ASP A 51 -23.55 -3.31 23.97
CA ASP A 51 -24.20 -2.20 24.66
C ASP A 51 -23.23 -1.14 25.19
N HIS A 52 -21.92 -1.36 25.01
CA HIS A 52 -20.92 -0.42 25.49
C HIS A 52 -20.90 0.85 24.63
N PRO A 53 -20.73 2.06 25.24
CA PRO A 53 -20.67 3.31 24.47
C PRO A 53 -19.57 3.37 23.41
N ALA A 54 -18.46 2.65 23.60
CA ALA A 54 -17.34 2.63 22.66
C ALA A 54 -17.57 1.69 21.46
N THR A 55 -18.63 0.89 21.45
CA THR A 55 -18.87 -0.09 20.39
C THR A 55 -18.99 0.58 19.03
N ALA A 56 -19.75 1.66 18.92
CA ALA A 56 -19.93 2.40 17.66
C ALA A 56 -18.60 2.92 17.12
N ASP A 57 -17.75 3.48 18.00
CA ASP A 57 -16.44 4.01 17.61
C ASP A 57 -15.51 2.90 17.11
N LEU A 58 -15.51 1.75 17.77
CA LEU A 58 -14.71 0.61 17.35
C LEU A 58 -15.15 0.05 16.01
N VAL A 59 -16.45 0.01 15.74
CA VAL A 59 -16.99 -0.41 14.44
C VAL A 59 -16.57 0.59 13.34
N GLU A 60 -16.64 1.89 13.61
CA GLU A 60 -16.16 2.91 12.68
C GLU A 60 -14.66 2.76 12.42
N LEU A 61 -13.87 2.48 13.46
CA LEU A 61 -12.44 2.23 13.33
C LEU A 61 -12.18 1.05 12.38
N GLN A 62 -12.90 -0.05 12.54
CA GLN A 62 -12.77 -1.19 11.65
C GLN A 62 -13.05 -0.81 10.19
N GLY A 63 -14.10 -0.02 9.95
CA GLY A 63 -14.42 0.47 8.60
C GLY A 63 -13.31 1.35 8.03
N SER A 64 -12.72 2.22 8.84
CA SER A 64 -11.61 3.07 8.42
C SER A 64 -10.37 2.25 8.06
N VAL A 65 -10.07 1.21 8.83
CA VAL A 65 -8.94 0.31 8.57
C VAL A 65 -9.13 -0.41 7.23
N VAL A 66 -10.33 -0.90 6.96
CA VAL A 66 -10.66 -1.55 5.68
C VAL A 66 -10.46 -0.58 4.51
N ARG A 67 -10.92 0.66 4.64
CA ARG A 67 -10.71 1.68 3.60
C ARG A 67 -9.23 1.99 3.39
N CYS A 68 -8.46 2.07 4.46
CA CYS A 68 -7.00 2.27 4.34
C CYS A 68 -6.33 1.11 3.62
N ALA A 69 -6.75 -0.12 3.88
CA ALA A 69 -6.23 -1.30 3.19
C ALA A 69 -6.55 -1.26 1.69
N GLU A 70 -7.74 -0.82 1.32
CA GLU A 70 -8.12 -0.66 -0.09
C GLU A 70 -7.29 0.40 -0.78
N ILE A 71 -7.07 1.54 -0.15
CA ILE A 71 -6.22 2.62 -0.68
C ILE A 71 -4.79 2.12 -0.87
N SER A 72 -4.25 1.43 0.12
CA SER A 72 -2.90 0.85 0.04
C SER A 72 -2.79 -0.12 -1.12
N ARG A 73 -3.79 -0.98 -1.30
CA ARG A 73 -3.82 -1.94 -2.42
C ARG A 73 -3.84 -1.21 -3.77
N CYS A 74 -4.63 -0.15 -3.91
CA CYS A 74 -4.67 0.65 -5.12
C CYS A 74 -3.31 1.27 -5.43
N LEU A 75 -2.64 1.82 -4.43
CA LEU A 75 -1.31 2.40 -4.59
C LEU A 75 -0.29 1.36 -5.03
N MET A 76 -0.33 0.16 -4.45
CA MET A 76 0.55 -0.94 -4.84
C MET A 76 0.31 -1.37 -6.28
N LEU A 77 -0.95 -1.47 -6.71
CA LEU A 77 -1.29 -1.82 -8.09
C LEU A 77 -0.82 -0.75 -9.08
N LEU A 78 -0.98 0.53 -8.74
CA LEU A 78 -0.49 1.63 -9.57
C LEU A 78 1.04 1.61 -9.68
N THR A 79 1.73 1.30 -8.59
CA THR A 79 3.20 1.18 -8.57
C THR A 79 3.65 0.03 -9.49
N LEU A 80 2.99 -1.12 -9.44
CA LEU A 80 3.28 -2.25 -10.31
C LEU A 80 3.04 -1.91 -11.78
N ARG A 81 1.94 -1.24 -12.08
CA ARG A 81 1.63 -0.81 -13.45
C ARG A 81 2.66 0.16 -13.98
N ALA A 82 3.07 1.13 -13.18
CA ALA A 82 4.09 2.10 -13.58
C ALA A 82 5.41 1.40 -13.88
N ARG A 83 5.82 0.45 -13.02
CA ARG A 83 7.03 -0.33 -13.22
C ARG A 83 6.96 -1.18 -14.51
N ASP A 84 5.84 -1.87 -14.72
CA ASP A 84 5.66 -2.71 -15.89
C ASP A 84 5.67 -1.89 -17.18
N SER A 85 5.03 -0.71 -17.18
CA SER A 85 5.04 0.22 -18.30
C SER A 85 6.45 0.70 -18.62
N MET A 86 7.26 0.99 -17.61
CA MET A 86 8.64 1.40 -17.78
C MET A 86 9.51 0.28 -18.36
N HIS A 87 9.32 -0.93 -17.86
CA HIS A 87 10.03 -2.11 -18.39
C HIS A 87 9.67 -2.38 -19.83
N TYR A 88 8.40 -2.28 -20.17
CA TYR A 88 7.94 -2.44 -21.56
C TYR A 88 8.57 -1.38 -22.47
N ALA A 89 8.58 -0.14 -22.05
CA ALA A 89 9.20 0.96 -22.80
C ALA A 89 10.70 0.74 -23.00
N ALA A 90 11.39 0.15 -22.02
CA ALA A 90 12.81 -0.14 -22.10
C ALA A 90 13.13 -1.25 -23.13
N LEU A 91 12.18 -2.19 -23.34
CA LEU A 91 12.35 -3.31 -24.27
C LEU A 91 11.95 -2.94 -25.71
N HIS A 92 11.20 -1.92 -25.90
CA HIS A 92 10.67 -1.46 -27.20
C HIS A 92 11.07 -0.02 -27.48
#